data_979a78e18ce42c748bd08a1f57c23120
#
_entry.id   979a78e18ce42c748bd08a1f57c23120
#
_cell.length_a   1.000
_cell.length_b   1.000
_cell.length_c   1.000
_cell.angle_alpha   90.00
_cell.angle_beta   90.00
_cell.angle_gamma   90.00
#
_symmetry.space_group_name_H-M   'P 1'
#
loop_
_entity.id
_entity.type
_entity.pdbx_description
1 polymer ?
#
loop_
_entity_poly.entity_id
_entity_poly.type
_entity_poly.pdbx_seq_one_letter_code
_entity_poly.pdbx_strand_id
1 'polypeptide(L)'
;MAHDVVLIPGDGIGPEITQVMRRVVEATGVQINWNVQEAGAGVMDEFGTPLPQHVLDAVAETKVAIKGPITTPVGTGFRSVNVALRKHFDLYACVRPCLSQPGDGSRFRDVDLVIVRENTEDLYAGIEFDEGAAEVEELSQLVERSGQKTFAADSAISIKPISIAKSRRIVEYAFEYARRCGRKKVTAVHKANIMKATDGLFLRVAREVAANYPDIEFNDKIVDATCMGLVQNPDDFDVLVLPNLYGDIVSDLCAGLVGGLGMAPGSNIGADCAIFEATHGSAPDIAGQDIANPTAEILSAAMMLDHLGENDAANRIRAAVSATLDEGEQVTGDVRRAQTGSVEGAVGTQAFADAVIAHLA
;
A
#
# COMPACT_ATOMS: atom_id res chain seq x y z
N MET A 1 16.20 9.48 -21.04
CA MET A 1 16.28 8.12 -21.66
C MET A 1 14.92 7.49 -21.49
N ALA A 2 14.53 6.54 -22.36
CA ALA A 2 13.28 5.83 -22.11
C ALA A 2 13.46 4.83 -20.95
N HIS A 3 12.42 4.68 -20.13
CA HIS A 3 12.39 3.72 -19.02
C HIS A 3 11.53 2.51 -19.42
N ASP A 4 11.99 1.31 -19.15
CA ASP A 4 11.22 0.08 -19.35
C ASP A 4 10.43 -0.22 -18.08
N VAL A 5 9.10 -0.30 -18.19
CA VAL A 5 8.19 -0.51 -17.04
C VAL A 5 7.16 -1.57 -17.40
N VAL A 6 6.96 -2.55 -16.54
CA VAL A 6 5.84 -3.48 -16.66
C VAL A 6 4.56 -2.78 -16.18
N LEU A 7 3.51 -2.85 -17.01
CA LEU A 7 2.15 -2.43 -16.67
C LEU A 7 1.26 -3.67 -16.53
N ILE A 8 0.68 -3.88 -15.36
CA ILE A 8 -0.29 -4.94 -15.11
C ILE A 8 -1.66 -4.30 -14.90
N PRO A 9 -2.59 -4.36 -15.86
CA PRO A 9 -3.91 -3.73 -15.72
C PRO A 9 -4.71 -4.24 -14.52
N GLY A 10 -4.63 -5.55 -14.22
CA GLY A 10 -5.34 -6.19 -13.12
C GLY A 10 -6.82 -6.44 -13.42
N ASP A 11 -7.64 -6.51 -12.37
CA ASP A 11 -9.06 -6.90 -12.43
C ASP A 11 -10.01 -5.72 -12.20
N GLY A 12 -11.27 -5.89 -12.54
CA GLY A 12 -12.36 -4.95 -12.23
C GLY A 12 -12.13 -3.56 -12.83
N ILE A 13 -12.01 -2.53 -11.98
CA ILE A 13 -11.70 -1.15 -12.43
C ILE A 13 -10.27 -0.97 -12.92
N GLY A 14 -9.39 -1.96 -12.71
CA GLY A 14 -7.97 -1.88 -13.00
C GLY A 14 -7.65 -1.43 -14.43
N PRO A 15 -8.17 -2.09 -15.49
CA PRO A 15 -7.90 -1.69 -16.88
C PRO A 15 -8.29 -0.24 -17.18
N GLU A 16 -9.39 0.24 -16.60
CA GLU A 16 -9.89 1.61 -16.80
C GLU A 16 -8.97 2.65 -16.15
N ILE A 17 -8.62 2.47 -14.87
CA ILE A 17 -7.78 3.42 -14.14
C ILE A 17 -6.32 3.41 -14.60
N THR A 18 -5.78 2.25 -14.98
CA THR A 18 -4.41 2.15 -15.51
C THR A 18 -4.27 2.77 -16.91
N GLN A 19 -5.33 2.68 -17.73
CA GLN A 19 -5.35 3.34 -19.03
C GLN A 19 -5.26 4.87 -18.89
N VAL A 20 -6.04 5.47 -17.99
CA VAL A 20 -6.01 6.92 -17.79
C VAL A 20 -4.75 7.37 -17.08
N MET A 21 -4.25 6.60 -16.12
CA MET A 21 -2.95 6.83 -15.48
C MET A 21 -1.83 6.90 -16.52
N ARG A 22 -1.79 5.93 -17.46
CA ARG A 22 -0.82 5.92 -18.56
C ARG A 22 -0.89 7.19 -19.39
N ARG A 23 -2.08 7.67 -19.75
CA ARG A 23 -2.29 8.92 -20.49
C ARG A 23 -1.73 10.14 -19.73
N VAL A 24 -1.95 10.20 -18.42
CA VAL A 24 -1.41 11.27 -17.56
C VAL A 24 0.12 11.24 -17.54
N VAL A 25 0.74 10.06 -17.39
CA VAL A 25 2.19 9.90 -17.43
C VAL A 25 2.76 10.31 -18.79
N GLU A 26 2.16 9.84 -19.89
CA GLU A 26 2.59 10.19 -21.27
C GLU A 26 2.50 11.70 -21.54
N ALA A 27 1.48 12.38 -20.98
CA ALA A 27 1.32 13.83 -21.11
C ALA A 27 2.41 14.65 -20.40
N THR A 28 3.17 14.06 -19.47
CA THR A 28 4.35 14.71 -18.87
C THR A 28 5.53 14.83 -19.82
N GLY A 29 5.55 14.05 -20.92
CA GLY A 29 6.64 13.96 -21.87
C GLY A 29 7.74 12.95 -21.50
N VAL A 30 7.65 12.30 -20.33
CA VAL A 30 8.55 11.21 -19.96
C VAL A 30 8.34 10.02 -20.89
N GLN A 31 9.43 9.47 -21.41
CA GLN A 31 9.38 8.34 -22.33
C GLN A 31 9.40 7.03 -21.54
N ILE A 32 8.30 6.27 -21.58
CA ILE A 32 8.18 4.95 -20.97
C ILE A 32 7.85 3.92 -22.04
N ASN A 33 8.62 2.85 -22.07
CA ASN A 33 8.35 1.66 -22.85
C ASN A 33 7.46 0.74 -21.98
N TRP A 34 6.16 0.79 -22.20
CA TRP A 34 5.21 -0.01 -21.44
C TRP A 34 5.22 -1.47 -21.91
N ASN A 35 5.66 -2.38 -21.02
CA ASN A 35 5.53 -3.82 -21.19
C ASN A 35 4.25 -4.29 -20.50
N VAL A 36 3.15 -4.39 -21.26
CA VAL A 36 1.83 -4.76 -20.71
C VAL A 36 1.77 -6.26 -20.48
N GLN A 37 1.46 -6.66 -19.25
CA GLN A 37 1.36 -8.06 -18.84
C GLN A 37 0.02 -8.31 -18.12
N GLU A 38 -0.64 -9.41 -18.42
CA GLU A 38 -1.93 -9.77 -17.83
C GLU A 38 -1.74 -10.68 -16.62
N ALA A 39 -2.35 -10.30 -15.48
CA ALA A 39 -2.41 -11.10 -14.25
C ALA A 39 -3.73 -10.84 -13.52
N GLY A 40 -4.17 -11.80 -12.73
CA GLY A 40 -5.42 -11.73 -11.97
C GLY A 40 -6.39 -12.84 -12.32
N ALA A 41 -7.66 -12.64 -12.01
CA ALA A 41 -8.70 -13.65 -12.24
C ALA A 41 -8.92 -13.93 -13.74
N GLY A 42 -8.75 -12.90 -14.59
CA GLY A 42 -9.00 -12.99 -16.03
C GLY A 42 -8.10 -13.97 -16.79
N VAL A 43 -6.92 -14.31 -16.24
CA VAL A 43 -5.95 -15.21 -16.92
C VAL A 43 -5.97 -16.65 -16.40
N MET A 44 -6.80 -16.94 -15.41
CA MET A 44 -6.89 -18.28 -14.78
C MET A 44 -7.24 -19.39 -15.76
N ASP A 45 -8.17 -19.15 -16.68
CA ASP A 45 -8.64 -20.16 -17.64
C ASP A 45 -7.56 -20.51 -18.67
N GLU A 46 -6.70 -19.56 -19.01
CA GLU A 46 -5.64 -19.75 -20.00
C GLU A 46 -4.37 -20.36 -19.38
N PHE A 47 -3.94 -19.86 -18.23
CA PHE A 47 -2.64 -20.22 -17.63
C PHE A 47 -2.75 -21.14 -16.41
N GLY A 48 -3.95 -21.40 -15.88
CA GLY A 48 -4.15 -22.20 -14.67
C GLY A 48 -3.62 -21.53 -13.38
N THR A 49 -3.18 -20.28 -13.46
CA THR A 49 -2.65 -19.48 -12.35
C THR A 49 -2.99 -18.00 -12.56
N PRO A 50 -3.30 -17.24 -11.49
CA PRO A 50 -3.55 -15.80 -11.60
C PRO A 50 -2.26 -14.98 -11.78
N LEU A 51 -1.10 -15.61 -11.63
CA LEU A 51 0.22 -14.99 -11.80
C LEU A 51 1.12 -15.88 -12.66
N PRO A 52 1.01 -15.79 -13.99
CA PRO A 52 1.83 -16.58 -14.91
C PRO A 52 3.33 -16.26 -14.81
N GLN A 53 4.19 -17.23 -15.09
CA GLN A 53 5.64 -17.09 -14.98
C GLN A 53 6.20 -15.96 -15.84
N HIS A 54 5.69 -15.77 -17.06
CA HIS A 54 6.16 -14.70 -17.96
C HIS A 54 5.97 -13.28 -17.37
N VAL A 55 4.97 -13.08 -16.49
CA VAL A 55 4.78 -11.82 -15.77
C VAL A 55 5.91 -11.60 -14.77
N LEU A 56 6.27 -12.64 -14.02
CA LEU A 56 7.40 -12.61 -13.09
C LEU A 56 8.72 -12.33 -13.82
N ASP A 57 8.92 -12.99 -14.97
CA ASP A 57 10.12 -12.81 -15.79
C ASP A 57 10.22 -11.38 -16.33
N ALA A 58 9.11 -10.80 -16.81
CA ALA A 58 9.05 -9.42 -17.28
C ALA A 58 9.39 -8.41 -16.16
N VAL A 59 8.82 -8.59 -14.95
CA VAL A 59 9.13 -7.73 -13.79
C VAL A 59 10.59 -7.90 -13.34
N ALA A 60 11.12 -9.13 -13.39
CA ALA A 60 12.52 -9.40 -13.06
C ALA A 60 13.50 -8.69 -14.02
N GLU A 61 13.14 -8.56 -15.30
CA GLU A 61 13.92 -7.87 -16.32
C GLU A 61 13.90 -6.35 -16.14
N THR A 62 12.69 -5.76 -16.01
CA THR A 62 12.53 -4.30 -15.92
C THR A 62 12.85 -3.72 -14.54
N LYS A 63 12.75 -4.52 -13.49
CA LYS A 63 12.90 -4.12 -12.07
C LYS A 63 11.83 -3.14 -11.57
N VAL A 64 11.01 -2.59 -12.45
CA VAL A 64 9.97 -1.62 -12.12
C VAL A 64 8.65 -2.05 -12.76
N ALA A 65 7.61 -2.08 -11.95
CA ALA A 65 6.25 -2.32 -12.42
C ALA A 65 5.24 -1.36 -11.77
N ILE A 66 4.15 -1.09 -12.49
CA ILE A 66 2.95 -0.48 -11.93
C ILE A 66 1.76 -1.36 -12.26
N LYS A 67 0.84 -1.51 -11.32
CA LYS A 67 -0.29 -2.41 -11.48
C LYS A 67 -1.59 -1.85 -10.94
N GLY A 68 -2.66 -2.08 -11.65
CA GLY A 68 -4.01 -1.93 -11.13
C GLY A 68 -4.35 -2.98 -10.05
N PRO A 69 -5.51 -2.85 -9.42
CA PRO A 69 -5.96 -3.78 -8.38
C PRO A 69 -6.19 -5.19 -8.93
N ILE A 70 -5.88 -6.20 -8.10
CA ILE A 70 -6.13 -7.61 -8.43
C ILE A 70 -7.04 -8.22 -7.36
N THR A 71 -8.09 -8.90 -7.81
CA THR A 71 -9.07 -9.55 -6.94
C THR A 71 -8.44 -10.75 -6.22
N THR A 72 -8.62 -10.80 -4.90
CA THR A 72 -8.28 -11.99 -4.11
C THR A 72 -9.57 -12.61 -3.59
N PRO A 73 -9.91 -13.86 -3.95
CA PRO A 73 -11.11 -14.53 -3.44
C PRO A 73 -11.08 -14.68 -1.91
N VAL A 74 -12.25 -14.53 -1.26
CA VAL A 74 -12.39 -14.72 0.18
C VAL A 74 -12.70 -16.21 0.47
N GLY A 75 -12.02 -16.77 1.46
CA GLY A 75 -12.24 -18.15 1.94
C GLY A 75 -11.57 -19.22 1.09
N THR A 76 -12.11 -19.53 -0.09
CA THR A 76 -11.57 -20.55 -1.01
C THR A 76 -11.10 -19.94 -2.31
N GLY A 77 -10.10 -20.53 -2.96
CA GLY A 77 -9.56 -20.08 -4.24
C GLY A 77 -8.04 -19.91 -4.21
N PHE A 78 -7.51 -19.11 -5.13
CA PHE A 78 -6.07 -18.86 -5.19
C PHE A 78 -5.59 -17.85 -4.14
N ARG A 79 -4.33 -17.99 -3.72
CA ARG A 79 -3.70 -17.03 -2.80
C ARG A 79 -3.46 -15.68 -3.49
N SER A 80 -3.45 -14.62 -2.69
CA SER A 80 -3.27 -13.24 -3.18
C SER A 80 -2.04 -13.09 -4.10
N VAL A 81 -2.28 -12.61 -5.32
CA VAL A 81 -1.24 -12.25 -6.30
C VAL A 81 -0.32 -11.18 -5.73
N ASN A 82 -0.87 -10.21 -4.99
CA ASN A 82 -0.08 -9.15 -4.35
C ASN A 82 0.92 -9.74 -3.35
N VAL A 83 0.47 -10.69 -2.51
CA VAL A 83 1.36 -11.39 -1.56
C VAL A 83 2.41 -12.22 -2.29
N ALA A 84 2.03 -12.88 -3.40
CA ALA A 84 2.97 -13.66 -4.21
C ALA A 84 4.07 -12.78 -4.82
N LEU A 85 3.73 -11.64 -5.42
CA LEU A 85 4.68 -10.66 -5.97
C LEU A 85 5.62 -10.13 -4.89
N ARG A 86 5.08 -9.73 -3.72
CA ARG A 86 5.86 -9.23 -2.58
C ARG A 86 6.88 -10.24 -2.08
N LYS A 87 6.48 -11.53 -1.99
CA LYS A 87 7.38 -12.61 -1.58
C LYS A 87 8.42 -12.96 -2.65
N HIS A 88 8.01 -13.02 -3.93
CA HIS A 88 8.88 -13.41 -5.03
C HIS A 88 10.04 -12.41 -5.23
N PHE A 89 9.74 -11.11 -5.18
CA PHE A 89 10.72 -10.04 -5.39
C PHE A 89 11.28 -9.46 -4.08
N ASP A 90 11.00 -10.09 -2.93
CA ASP A 90 11.37 -9.58 -1.60
C ASP A 90 11.07 -8.08 -1.43
N LEU A 91 9.85 -7.67 -1.80
CA LEU A 91 9.37 -6.29 -1.68
C LEU A 91 9.03 -6.01 -0.21
N TYR A 92 10.04 -5.79 0.59
CA TYR A 92 9.94 -5.79 2.05
C TYR A 92 9.31 -4.53 2.64
N ALA A 93 9.34 -3.40 1.92
CA ALA A 93 8.79 -2.14 2.39
C ALA A 93 7.58 -1.73 1.57
N CYS A 94 6.40 -1.74 2.18
CA CYS A 94 5.21 -1.13 1.60
C CYS A 94 5.09 0.30 2.12
N VAL A 95 5.11 1.28 1.20
CA VAL A 95 5.06 2.71 1.53
C VAL A 95 3.74 3.28 1.03
N ARG A 96 2.97 3.85 1.95
CA ARG A 96 1.64 4.44 1.70
C ARG A 96 1.60 5.87 2.24
N PRO A 97 1.88 6.89 1.43
CA PRO A 97 1.67 8.27 1.81
C PRO A 97 0.18 8.57 1.98
N CYS A 98 -0.17 9.30 3.02
CA CYS A 98 -1.51 9.77 3.31
C CYS A 98 -1.45 11.29 3.45
N LEU A 99 -1.82 11.97 2.38
CA LEU A 99 -1.75 13.42 2.25
C LEU A 99 -3.14 13.96 1.92
N SER A 100 -3.67 14.85 2.77
CA SER A 100 -4.89 15.61 2.46
C SER A 100 -4.69 16.43 1.19
N GLN A 101 -5.65 16.35 0.28
CA GLN A 101 -5.65 17.15 -0.94
C GLN A 101 -6.65 18.31 -0.79
N PRO A 102 -6.34 19.50 -1.32
CA PRO A 102 -7.35 20.54 -1.43
C PRO A 102 -8.59 19.99 -2.15
N GLY A 103 -9.76 20.31 -1.67
CA GLY A 103 -11.00 19.90 -2.32
C GLY A 103 -11.37 18.41 -2.23
N ASP A 104 -10.63 17.57 -1.52
CA ASP A 104 -10.93 16.13 -1.39
C ASP A 104 -12.22 15.83 -0.60
N GLY A 105 -12.78 16.85 0.08
CA GLY A 105 -14.00 16.74 0.89
C GLY A 105 -13.79 15.98 2.20
N SER A 106 -12.55 15.63 2.56
CA SER A 106 -12.25 14.94 3.82
C SER A 106 -12.54 15.82 5.03
N ARG A 107 -12.80 15.16 6.16
CA ARG A 107 -13.03 15.83 7.45
C ARG A 107 -11.74 16.45 8.01
N PHE A 108 -10.62 15.79 7.75
CA PHE A 108 -9.31 16.20 8.25
C PHE A 108 -8.58 16.99 7.16
N ARG A 109 -8.03 18.12 7.55
CA ARG A 109 -7.19 18.96 6.69
C ARG A 109 -5.75 18.89 7.17
N ASP A 110 -4.83 19.14 6.27
CA ASP A 110 -3.39 19.23 6.58
C ASP A 110 -2.78 17.90 7.09
N VAL A 111 -3.45 16.75 6.87
CA VAL A 111 -2.85 15.43 7.15
C VAL A 111 -1.71 15.20 6.16
N ASP A 112 -0.52 14.98 6.71
CA ASP A 112 0.67 14.65 5.93
C ASP A 112 1.52 13.62 6.67
N LEU A 113 1.19 12.36 6.50
CA LEU A 113 1.89 11.24 7.14
C LEU A 113 2.18 10.12 6.15
N VAL A 114 3.10 9.23 6.52
CA VAL A 114 3.50 8.10 5.69
C VAL A 114 3.50 6.82 6.52
N ILE A 115 2.86 5.79 6.02
CA ILE A 115 2.94 4.44 6.56
C ILE A 115 4.08 3.69 5.86
N VAL A 116 5.01 3.16 6.64
CA VAL A 116 6.06 2.23 6.21
C VAL A 116 5.76 0.87 6.86
N ARG A 117 5.16 -0.01 6.08
CA ARG A 117 4.68 -1.33 6.50
C ARG A 117 5.71 -2.40 6.14
N GLU A 118 6.11 -3.24 7.09
CA GLU A 118 6.79 -4.50 6.81
C GLU A 118 5.88 -5.40 5.97
N ASN A 119 6.43 -6.14 4.99
CA ASN A 119 5.62 -6.73 3.94
C ASN A 119 5.86 -8.24 3.75
N THR A 120 6.78 -8.86 4.50
CA THR A 120 7.30 -10.21 4.21
C THR A 120 7.18 -11.23 5.35
N GLU A 121 6.76 -10.82 6.53
CA GLU A 121 6.54 -11.72 7.68
C GLU A 121 5.22 -11.38 8.41
N ASP A 122 5.14 -11.62 9.71
CA ASP A 122 3.92 -11.45 10.51
C ASP A 122 2.86 -12.52 10.13
N LEU A 123 1.61 -12.31 10.40
CA LEU A 123 0.50 -13.21 10.04
C LEU A 123 0.38 -13.42 8.51
N TYR A 124 0.86 -12.49 7.71
CA TYR A 124 0.97 -12.62 6.24
C TYR A 124 2.02 -13.65 5.78
N ALA A 125 2.78 -14.25 6.70
CA ALA A 125 3.59 -15.44 6.40
C ALA A 125 2.70 -16.61 5.93
N GLY A 126 1.41 -16.64 6.34
CA GLY A 126 0.43 -17.63 5.94
C GLY A 126 0.75 -19.02 6.53
N ILE A 127 1.26 -19.06 7.76
CA ILE A 127 1.46 -20.30 8.52
C ILE A 127 0.21 -20.52 9.36
N GLU A 128 -0.66 -21.38 8.87
CA GLU A 128 -1.98 -21.60 9.45
C GLU A 128 -2.29 -23.10 9.55
N PHE A 129 -3.03 -23.46 10.57
CA PHE A 129 -3.49 -24.83 10.81
C PHE A 129 -4.98 -24.77 11.16
N ASP A 130 -5.77 -25.56 10.44
CA ASP A 130 -7.21 -25.69 10.66
C ASP A 130 -7.52 -26.41 11.96
N GLU A 131 -8.74 -26.22 12.47
CA GLU A 131 -9.22 -26.96 13.61
C GLU A 131 -9.21 -28.48 13.35
N GLY A 132 -8.71 -29.24 14.34
CA GLY A 132 -8.58 -30.70 14.24
C GLY A 132 -7.37 -31.19 13.43
N ALA A 133 -6.52 -30.31 12.91
CA ALA A 133 -5.26 -30.71 12.28
C ALA A 133 -4.30 -31.33 13.32
N ALA A 134 -3.50 -32.31 12.91
CA ALA A 134 -2.54 -32.98 13.80
C ALA A 134 -1.52 -32.00 14.38
N GLU A 135 -1.12 -31.00 13.61
CA GLU A 135 -0.20 -29.93 14.01
C GLU A 135 -0.75 -29.09 15.17
N VAL A 136 -2.07 -28.91 15.28
CA VAL A 136 -2.71 -28.20 16.39
C VAL A 136 -2.52 -28.96 17.69
N GLU A 137 -2.67 -30.28 17.66
CA GLU A 137 -2.41 -31.15 18.82
C GLU A 137 -0.93 -31.12 19.21
N GLU A 138 0.00 -31.18 18.24
CA GLU A 138 1.44 -31.09 18.49
C GLU A 138 1.82 -29.75 19.12
N LEU A 139 1.25 -28.63 18.63
CA LEU A 139 1.45 -27.29 19.19
C LEU A 139 0.87 -27.18 20.60
N SER A 140 -0.31 -27.76 20.87
CA SER A 140 -0.89 -27.81 22.20
C SER A 140 0.04 -28.49 23.20
N GLN A 141 0.57 -29.68 22.84
CA GLN A 141 1.54 -30.41 23.65
C GLN A 141 2.86 -29.65 23.86
N LEU A 142 3.32 -28.89 22.86
CA LEU A 142 4.49 -28.02 22.97
C LEU A 142 4.25 -26.91 23.98
N VAL A 143 3.09 -26.24 23.92
CA VAL A 143 2.68 -25.19 24.86
C VAL A 143 2.62 -25.72 26.27
N GLU A 144 2.00 -26.89 26.51
CA GLU A 144 1.94 -27.53 27.82
C GLU A 144 3.34 -27.86 28.38
N ARG A 145 4.22 -28.43 27.54
CA ARG A 145 5.62 -28.72 27.94
C ARG A 145 6.40 -27.46 28.30
N SER A 146 6.03 -26.31 27.75
CA SER A 146 6.64 -25.01 28.10
C SER A 146 6.11 -24.42 29.42
N GLY A 147 5.15 -25.10 30.09
CA GLY A 147 4.54 -24.65 31.33
C GLY A 147 3.49 -23.55 31.14
N GLN A 148 3.04 -23.32 29.91
CA GLN A 148 2.00 -22.35 29.60
C GLN A 148 0.63 -23.04 29.51
N LYS A 149 -0.44 -22.26 29.67
CA LYS A 149 -1.80 -22.75 29.46
C LYS A 149 -2.05 -22.88 27.96
N THR A 150 -2.46 -24.08 27.55
CA THR A 150 -2.82 -24.33 26.14
C THR A 150 -4.15 -23.68 25.75
N PHE A 151 -4.47 -23.74 24.48
CA PHE A 151 -5.69 -23.25 23.85
C PHE A 151 -6.77 -24.36 23.80
N ALA A 152 -8.00 -24.02 23.39
CA ALA A 152 -9.09 -24.98 23.27
C ALA A 152 -8.80 -26.00 22.15
N ALA A 153 -9.28 -27.25 22.34
CA ALA A 153 -8.98 -28.36 21.40
C ALA A 153 -9.57 -28.18 20.00
N ASP A 154 -10.58 -27.33 19.86
CA ASP A 154 -11.26 -26.96 18.62
C ASP A 154 -10.77 -25.63 18.03
N SER A 155 -9.55 -25.22 18.39
CA SER A 155 -8.94 -23.98 17.85
C SER A 155 -8.31 -24.21 16.48
N ALA A 156 -8.46 -23.22 15.59
CA ALA A 156 -7.56 -23.00 14.46
C ALA A 156 -6.41 -22.07 14.89
N ILE A 157 -5.24 -22.17 14.28
CA ILE A 157 -4.03 -21.44 14.70
C ILE A 157 -3.35 -20.77 13.53
N SER A 158 -3.05 -19.46 13.69
CA SER A 158 -2.15 -18.71 12.82
C SER A 158 -0.88 -18.33 13.60
N ILE A 159 0.29 -18.52 12.98
CA ILE A 159 1.58 -18.19 13.60
C ILE A 159 2.05 -16.82 13.12
N LYS A 160 2.39 -15.96 14.09
CA LYS A 160 2.97 -14.63 13.88
C LYS A 160 4.49 -14.66 14.07
N PRO A 161 5.30 -14.88 13.04
CA PRO A 161 6.76 -14.76 13.15
C PRO A 161 7.18 -13.29 13.02
N ILE A 162 8.09 -12.84 13.90
CA ILE A 162 8.78 -11.54 13.79
C ILE A 162 10.27 -11.79 14.00
N SER A 163 11.09 -11.37 13.04
CA SER A 163 12.53 -11.59 13.04
C SER A 163 13.35 -10.32 13.27
N ILE A 164 14.55 -10.46 13.82
CA ILE A 164 15.47 -9.32 14.02
C ILE A 164 15.86 -8.71 12.67
N ALA A 165 16.19 -9.53 11.69
CA ALA A 165 16.69 -9.07 10.40
C ALA A 165 15.64 -8.24 9.64
N LYS A 166 14.40 -8.73 9.57
CA LYS A 166 13.31 -8.04 8.86
C LYS A 166 12.82 -6.81 9.63
N SER A 167 12.75 -6.90 10.97
CA SER A 167 12.45 -5.72 11.80
C SER A 167 13.49 -4.62 11.61
N ARG A 168 14.77 -4.97 11.59
CA ARG A 168 15.87 -4.02 11.35
C ARG A 168 15.75 -3.37 9.99
N ARG A 169 15.61 -4.17 8.94
CA ARG A 169 15.52 -3.72 7.54
C ARG A 169 14.38 -2.72 7.33
N ILE A 170 13.18 -2.99 7.86
CA ILE A 170 12.04 -2.09 7.67
C ILE A 170 12.18 -0.79 8.48
N VAL A 171 12.74 -0.87 9.68
CA VAL A 171 12.98 0.32 10.50
C VAL A 171 14.08 1.20 9.89
N GLU A 172 15.18 0.62 9.44
CA GLU A 172 16.23 1.34 8.69
C GLU A 172 15.65 2.01 7.46
N TYR A 173 14.82 1.30 6.69
CA TYR A 173 14.12 1.89 5.53
C TYR A 173 13.27 3.11 5.93
N ALA A 174 12.52 3.04 7.03
CA ALA A 174 11.69 4.16 7.49
C ALA A 174 12.52 5.41 7.84
N PHE A 175 13.67 5.22 8.49
CA PHE A 175 14.58 6.33 8.79
C PHE A 175 15.25 6.91 7.53
N GLU A 176 15.73 6.05 6.61
CA GLU A 176 16.30 6.51 5.35
C GLU A 176 15.24 7.21 4.47
N TYR A 177 14.01 6.70 4.48
CA TYR A 177 12.88 7.38 3.84
C TYR A 177 12.65 8.77 4.46
N ALA A 178 12.63 8.85 5.78
CA ALA A 178 12.46 10.12 6.48
C ALA A 178 13.55 11.13 6.10
N ARG A 179 14.82 10.74 6.09
CA ARG A 179 15.93 11.59 5.65
C ARG A 179 15.77 12.07 4.22
N ARG A 180 15.53 11.14 3.28
CA ARG A 180 15.40 11.44 1.85
C ARG A 180 14.25 12.40 1.56
N CYS A 181 13.12 12.25 2.28
CA CYS A 181 11.92 13.06 2.09
C CYS A 181 11.83 14.27 3.03
N GLY A 182 12.86 14.56 3.83
CA GLY A 182 12.88 15.70 4.73
C GLY A 182 11.90 15.60 5.91
N ARG A 183 11.45 14.37 6.24
CA ARG A 183 10.57 14.07 7.38
C ARG A 183 11.33 14.24 8.69
N LYS A 184 10.62 14.50 9.79
CA LYS A 184 11.22 14.88 11.06
C LYS A 184 11.12 13.82 12.14
N LYS A 185 10.14 12.93 12.05
CA LYS A 185 9.82 11.99 13.10
C LYS A 185 9.48 10.60 12.55
N VAL A 186 10.02 9.56 13.22
CA VAL A 186 9.64 8.16 13.00
C VAL A 186 8.99 7.61 14.26
N THR A 187 7.78 7.08 14.13
CA THR A 187 7.03 6.43 15.20
C THR A 187 6.97 4.92 14.95
N ALA A 188 7.56 4.11 15.84
CA ALA A 188 7.40 2.66 15.79
C ALA A 188 6.09 2.23 16.46
N VAL A 189 5.23 1.53 15.72
CA VAL A 189 3.91 1.10 16.21
C VAL A 189 3.91 -0.39 16.51
N HIS A 190 3.44 -0.78 17.70
CA HIS A 190 3.54 -2.15 18.22
C HIS A 190 2.42 -2.48 19.22
N LYS A 191 2.36 -3.75 19.67
CA LYS A 191 1.51 -4.21 20.79
C LYS A 191 2.34 -4.96 21.85
N ALA A 192 3.54 -4.47 22.16
CA ALA A 192 4.51 -5.10 23.04
C ALA A 192 4.07 -5.24 24.51
N ASN A 193 3.02 -4.52 24.92
CA ASN A 193 2.39 -4.71 26.24
C ASN A 193 1.67 -6.08 26.36
N ILE A 194 1.22 -6.66 25.23
CA ILE A 194 0.59 -7.98 25.12
C ILE A 194 1.54 -9.00 24.49
N MET A 195 2.03 -8.74 23.27
CA MET A 195 2.92 -9.64 22.53
C MET A 195 4.39 -9.32 22.84
N LYS A 196 4.81 -9.73 24.03
CA LYS A 196 6.15 -9.38 24.57
C LYS A 196 7.30 -10.03 23.80
N ALA A 197 7.09 -11.19 23.18
CA ALA A 197 8.10 -11.88 22.41
C ALA A 197 8.25 -11.26 21.01
N THR A 198 7.18 -11.20 20.22
CA THR A 198 7.22 -10.73 18.83
C THR A 198 7.31 -9.22 18.74
N ASP A 199 6.32 -8.51 19.26
CA ASP A 199 6.28 -7.04 19.20
C ASP A 199 7.33 -6.40 20.12
N GLY A 200 7.67 -7.08 21.23
CA GLY A 200 8.80 -6.66 22.07
C GLY A 200 10.14 -6.75 21.37
N LEU A 201 10.34 -7.77 20.50
CA LEU A 201 11.51 -7.88 19.63
C LEU A 201 11.53 -6.72 18.61
N PHE A 202 10.41 -6.48 17.89
CA PHE A 202 10.30 -5.37 16.95
C PHE A 202 10.63 -4.02 17.62
N LEU A 203 10.03 -3.73 18.76
CA LEU A 203 10.27 -2.48 19.52
C LEU A 203 11.73 -2.33 19.94
N ARG A 204 12.35 -3.41 20.45
CA ARG A 204 13.76 -3.37 20.83
C ARG A 204 14.66 -3.06 19.64
N VAL A 205 14.43 -3.72 18.51
CA VAL A 205 15.18 -3.48 17.27
C VAL A 205 14.96 -2.06 16.76
N ALA A 206 13.72 -1.55 16.82
CA ALA A 206 13.41 -0.17 16.41
C ALA A 206 14.21 0.85 17.24
N ARG A 207 14.30 0.67 18.56
CA ARG A 207 15.10 1.52 19.44
C ARG A 207 16.61 1.43 19.18
N GLU A 208 17.11 0.22 18.87
CA GLU A 208 18.52 0.02 18.48
C GLU A 208 18.86 0.75 17.18
N VAL A 209 17.99 0.68 16.17
CA VAL A 209 18.17 1.37 14.88
C VAL A 209 18.08 2.89 15.08
N ALA A 210 17.09 3.38 15.81
CA ALA A 210 16.88 4.82 16.06
C ALA A 210 18.12 5.50 16.65
N ALA A 211 18.91 4.79 17.44
CA ALA A 211 20.15 5.35 18.01
C ALA A 211 21.19 5.77 16.96
N ASN A 212 21.08 5.25 15.70
CA ASN A 212 21.96 5.61 14.59
C ASN A 212 21.45 6.83 13.79
N TYR A 213 20.28 7.39 14.16
CA TYR A 213 19.63 8.50 13.46
C TYR A 213 19.30 9.66 14.41
N PRO A 214 20.30 10.28 15.04
CA PRO A 214 20.08 11.34 16.05
C PRO A 214 19.46 12.62 15.48
N ASP A 215 19.42 12.77 14.18
CA ASP A 215 18.82 13.87 13.43
C ASP A 215 17.31 13.73 13.21
N ILE A 216 16.73 12.55 13.51
CA ILE A 216 15.30 12.26 13.36
C ILE A 216 14.71 11.95 14.74
N GLU A 217 13.62 12.62 15.10
CA GLU A 217 12.88 12.30 16.32
C GLU A 217 12.34 10.87 16.25
N PHE A 218 12.52 10.12 17.34
CA PHE A 218 11.97 8.77 17.46
C PHE A 218 11.08 8.65 18.68
N ASN A 219 9.92 8.04 18.47
CA ASN A 219 9.08 7.55 19.56
C ASN A 219 8.45 6.20 19.22
N ASP A 220 7.79 5.60 20.20
CA ASP A 220 7.01 4.38 20.00
C ASP A 220 5.60 4.53 20.58
N LYS A 221 4.63 3.89 19.94
CA LYS A 221 3.23 3.92 20.37
C LYS A 221 2.58 2.53 20.26
N ILE A 222 1.66 2.24 21.17
CA ILE A 222 0.82 1.04 21.11
C ILE A 222 -0.25 1.23 20.02
N VAL A 223 -0.49 0.21 19.19
CA VAL A 223 -1.29 0.30 17.96
C VAL A 223 -2.71 0.83 18.18
N ASP A 224 -3.41 0.39 19.21
CA ASP A 224 -4.76 0.89 19.53
C ASP A 224 -4.75 2.37 19.95
N ALA A 225 -3.76 2.79 20.73
CA ALA A 225 -3.55 4.20 21.05
C ALA A 225 -3.15 5.03 19.81
N THR A 226 -2.40 4.42 18.88
CA THR A 226 -2.08 5.04 17.58
C THR A 226 -3.35 5.26 16.75
N CYS A 227 -4.21 4.24 16.61
CA CYS A 227 -5.47 4.39 15.88
C CYS A 227 -6.36 5.51 16.47
N MET A 228 -6.47 5.59 17.79
CA MET A 228 -7.20 6.67 18.46
C MET A 228 -6.54 8.04 18.17
N GLY A 229 -5.20 8.12 18.32
CA GLY A 229 -4.45 9.37 18.10
C GLY A 229 -4.56 9.89 16.67
N LEU A 230 -4.51 9.01 15.66
CA LEU A 230 -4.68 9.36 14.24
C LEU A 230 -6.05 10.02 13.96
N VAL A 231 -7.11 9.57 14.64
CA VAL A 231 -8.45 10.15 14.50
C VAL A 231 -8.61 11.45 15.29
N GLN A 232 -7.86 11.63 16.38
CA GLN A 232 -7.94 12.82 17.22
C GLN A 232 -7.01 13.95 16.77
N ASN A 233 -5.74 13.61 16.53
CA ASN A 233 -4.67 14.56 16.22
C ASN A 233 -3.70 13.91 15.20
N PRO A 234 -4.07 13.80 13.92
CA PRO A 234 -3.20 13.20 12.89
C PRO A 234 -1.85 13.92 12.75
N ASP A 235 -1.80 15.21 13.04
CA ASP A 235 -0.59 16.06 12.97
C ASP A 235 0.50 15.66 13.99
N ASP A 236 0.16 14.83 14.99
CA ASP A 236 1.14 14.26 15.92
C ASP A 236 2.04 13.19 15.26
N PHE A 237 1.72 12.78 14.04
CA PHE A 237 2.40 11.71 13.32
C PHE A 237 3.07 12.25 12.05
N ASP A 238 4.16 11.58 11.65
CA ASP A 238 4.90 11.92 10.43
C ASP A 238 5.19 10.61 9.65
N VAL A 239 6.23 9.85 9.99
CA VAL A 239 6.46 8.52 9.43
C VAL A 239 6.14 7.47 10.49
N LEU A 240 5.25 6.54 10.17
CA LEU A 240 4.93 5.40 11.04
C LEU A 240 5.55 4.14 10.46
N VAL A 241 6.31 3.40 11.27
CA VAL A 241 6.84 2.09 10.89
C VAL A 241 6.14 0.98 11.69
N LEU A 242 5.61 -0.03 10.98
CA LEU A 242 4.73 -1.04 11.56
C LEU A 242 5.07 -2.45 11.06
N PRO A 243 4.86 -3.50 11.91
CA PRO A 243 4.69 -4.86 11.44
C PRO A 243 3.57 -4.98 10.41
N ASN A 244 3.57 -6.07 9.65
CA ASN A 244 2.74 -6.24 8.45
C ASN A 244 1.24 -6.03 8.69
N LEU A 245 0.63 -6.79 9.59
CA LEU A 245 -0.83 -6.69 9.82
C LEU A 245 -1.24 -5.31 10.34
N TYR A 246 -0.48 -4.73 11.26
CA TYR A 246 -0.81 -3.39 11.75
C TYR A 246 -0.65 -2.33 10.68
N GLY A 247 0.38 -2.45 9.85
CA GLY A 247 0.59 -1.56 8.71
C GLY A 247 -0.56 -1.61 7.71
N ASP A 248 -1.16 -2.79 7.49
CA ASP A 248 -2.34 -2.94 6.65
C ASP A 248 -3.55 -2.19 7.22
N ILE A 249 -3.90 -2.50 8.46
CA ILE A 249 -5.08 -1.91 9.13
C ILE A 249 -4.92 -0.38 9.27
N VAL A 250 -3.76 0.08 9.72
CA VAL A 250 -3.52 1.50 9.99
C VAL A 250 -3.43 2.31 8.70
N SER A 251 -2.90 1.74 7.61
CA SER A 251 -2.88 2.46 6.32
C SER A 251 -4.27 2.70 5.74
N ASP A 252 -5.20 1.75 5.90
CA ASP A 252 -6.58 1.94 5.46
C ASP A 252 -7.33 2.96 6.34
N LEU A 253 -7.05 2.95 7.67
CA LEU A 253 -7.51 4.02 8.55
C LEU A 253 -7.00 5.39 8.07
N CYS A 254 -5.71 5.51 7.75
CA CYS A 254 -5.12 6.76 7.28
C CYS A 254 -5.67 7.20 5.91
N ALA A 255 -5.91 6.25 4.99
CA ALA A 255 -6.59 6.54 3.73
C ALA A 255 -7.99 7.15 3.97
N GLY A 256 -8.72 6.64 4.98
CA GLY A 256 -10.00 7.19 5.40
C GLY A 256 -9.93 8.62 5.93
N LEU A 257 -8.78 9.06 6.47
CA LEU A 257 -8.58 10.44 6.92
C LEU A 257 -8.43 11.43 5.75
N VAL A 258 -7.96 10.97 4.59
CA VAL A 258 -7.58 11.80 3.45
C VAL A 258 -8.46 11.61 2.20
N GLY A 259 -9.73 11.27 2.41
CA GLY A 259 -10.71 11.17 1.32
C GLY A 259 -11.02 9.74 0.85
N GLY A 260 -10.40 8.71 1.47
CA GLY A 260 -10.67 7.30 1.20
C GLY A 260 -9.61 6.61 0.32
N LEU A 261 -9.85 5.32 0.07
CA LEU A 261 -8.89 4.47 -0.64
C LEU A 261 -8.62 4.93 -2.08
N GLY A 262 -9.58 5.56 -2.75
CA GLY A 262 -9.40 6.13 -4.10
C GLY A 262 -8.39 7.29 -4.18
N MET A 263 -7.97 7.82 -3.01
CA MET A 263 -6.98 8.89 -2.89
C MET A 263 -5.60 8.39 -2.42
N ALA A 264 -5.48 7.11 -2.05
CA ALA A 264 -4.31 6.57 -1.37
C ALA A 264 -3.38 5.80 -2.34
N PRO A 265 -2.24 6.39 -2.73
CA PRO A 265 -1.23 5.71 -3.53
C PRO A 265 -0.40 4.74 -2.67
N GLY A 266 0.32 3.85 -3.34
CA GLY A 266 1.23 2.94 -2.68
C GLY A 266 2.38 2.45 -3.53
N SER A 267 3.42 1.99 -2.85
CA SER A 267 4.54 1.29 -3.48
C SER A 267 5.02 0.14 -2.61
N ASN A 268 5.52 -0.90 -3.25
CA ASN A 268 6.18 -2.04 -2.62
C ASN A 268 7.63 -2.06 -3.10
N ILE A 269 8.56 -1.87 -2.18
CA ILE A 269 9.98 -1.65 -2.48
C ILE A 269 10.80 -2.83 -1.97
N GLY A 270 11.60 -3.39 -2.86
CA GLY A 270 12.66 -4.36 -2.56
C GLY A 270 14.04 -3.73 -2.67
N ALA A 271 15.09 -4.57 -2.62
CA ALA A 271 16.46 -4.12 -2.85
C ALA A 271 16.70 -3.73 -4.32
N ASP A 272 16.16 -4.52 -5.26
CA ASP A 272 16.42 -4.39 -6.69
C ASP A 272 15.14 -4.25 -7.53
N CYS A 273 13.97 -4.24 -6.91
CA CYS A 273 12.69 -4.21 -7.61
C CYS A 273 11.70 -3.34 -6.87
N ALA A 274 10.84 -2.63 -7.61
CA ALA A 274 9.77 -1.81 -7.08
C ALA A 274 8.47 -2.04 -7.85
N ILE A 275 7.36 -2.22 -7.13
CA ILE A 275 6.01 -2.34 -7.72
C ILE A 275 5.12 -1.27 -7.11
N PHE A 276 4.52 -0.45 -7.97
CA PHE A 276 3.62 0.64 -7.61
C PHE A 276 2.17 0.21 -7.81
N GLU A 277 1.29 0.58 -6.93
CA GLU A 277 -0.12 0.18 -6.97
C GLU A 277 -0.99 1.12 -6.12
N ALA A 278 -2.22 1.35 -6.52
CA ALA A 278 -3.22 1.95 -5.65
C ALA A 278 -3.55 1.03 -4.46
N THR A 279 -3.95 1.62 -3.34
CA THR A 279 -4.25 0.86 -2.11
C THR A 279 -5.58 0.11 -2.19
N HIS A 280 -6.54 0.61 -2.99
CA HIS A 280 -7.89 0.05 -3.12
C HIS A 280 -7.94 -1.29 -3.86
N GLY A 281 -9.06 -2.00 -3.69
CA GLY A 281 -9.37 -3.24 -4.42
C GLY A 281 -9.91 -3.01 -5.83
N SER A 282 -10.31 -4.10 -6.47
CA SER A 282 -10.75 -4.13 -7.89
C SER A 282 -12.17 -3.62 -8.15
N ALA A 283 -12.99 -3.40 -7.13
CA ALA A 283 -14.35 -2.87 -7.20
C ALA A 283 -15.15 -3.38 -8.43
N PRO A 284 -15.38 -4.70 -8.57
CA PRO A 284 -15.95 -5.31 -9.77
C PRO A 284 -17.36 -4.77 -10.09
N ASP A 285 -18.09 -4.30 -9.06
CA ASP A 285 -19.46 -3.80 -9.21
C ASP A 285 -19.56 -2.53 -10.07
N ILE A 286 -18.48 -1.76 -10.18
CA ILE A 286 -18.44 -0.52 -10.95
C ILE A 286 -17.49 -0.56 -12.16
N ALA A 287 -16.93 -1.73 -12.45
CA ALA A 287 -16.01 -1.92 -13.56
C ALA A 287 -16.66 -1.58 -14.91
N GLY A 288 -15.95 -0.85 -15.77
CA GLY A 288 -16.40 -0.45 -17.10
C GLY A 288 -17.53 0.59 -17.14
N GLN A 289 -17.85 1.21 -16.00
CA GLN A 289 -18.91 2.23 -15.93
C GLN A 289 -18.40 3.66 -16.07
N ASP A 290 -17.11 3.86 -16.23
CA ASP A 290 -16.45 5.19 -16.28
C ASP A 290 -16.78 6.08 -15.06
N ILE A 291 -16.80 5.50 -13.85
CA ILE A 291 -17.08 6.20 -12.59
C ILE A 291 -16.03 6.03 -11.51
N ALA A 292 -15.04 5.16 -11.74
CA ALA A 292 -13.97 4.91 -10.80
C ALA A 292 -13.06 6.14 -10.65
N ASN A 293 -12.65 6.44 -9.41
CA ASN A 293 -11.66 7.48 -9.13
C ASN A 293 -10.24 6.99 -9.43
N PRO A 294 -9.51 7.56 -10.42
CA PRO A 294 -8.18 7.09 -10.78
C PRO A 294 -7.07 7.78 -9.99
N THR A 295 -7.38 8.65 -9.03
CA THR A 295 -6.40 9.50 -8.32
C THR A 295 -5.29 8.67 -7.65
N ALA A 296 -5.66 7.61 -6.93
CA ALA A 296 -4.69 6.76 -6.24
C ALA A 296 -3.69 6.11 -7.22
N GLU A 297 -4.16 5.65 -8.39
CA GLU A 297 -3.31 5.04 -9.42
C GLU A 297 -2.41 6.09 -10.09
N ILE A 298 -2.94 7.28 -10.37
CA ILE A 298 -2.16 8.41 -10.92
C ILE A 298 -1.07 8.86 -9.94
N LEU A 299 -1.38 8.94 -8.65
CA LEU A 299 -0.40 9.29 -7.62
C LEU A 299 0.61 8.16 -7.37
N SER A 300 0.22 6.88 -7.55
CA SER A 300 1.16 5.75 -7.53
C SER A 300 2.14 5.83 -8.70
N ALA A 301 1.69 6.26 -9.87
CA ALA A 301 2.57 6.53 -11.01
C ALA A 301 3.52 7.72 -10.75
N ALA A 302 3.08 8.74 -10.02
CA ALA A 302 3.99 9.81 -9.58
C ALA A 302 5.09 9.28 -8.65
N MET A 303 4.77 8.33 -7.73
CA MET A 303 5.79 7.65 -6.92
C MET A 303 6.73 6.80 -7.76
N MET A 304 6.23 6.16 -8.82
CA MET A 304 7.06 5.43 -9.80
C MET A 304 8.03 6.37 -10.52
N LEU A 305 7.56 7.53 -10.95
CA LEU A 305 8.41 8.54 -11.62
C LEU A 305 9.50 9.05 -10.68
N ASP A 306 9.21 9.30 -9.40
CA ASP A 306 10.25 9.63 -8.41
C ASP A 306 11.31 8.51 -8.30
N HIS A 307 10.87 7.25 -8.29
CA HIS A 307 11.78 6.10 -8.24
C HIS A 307 12.68 6.02 -9.49
N LEU A 308 12.15 6.39 -10.64
CA LEU A 308 12.88 6.46 -11.91
C LEU A 308 13.78 7.71 -12.03
N GLY A 309 13.73 8.63 -11.06
CA GLY A 309 14.48 9.88 -11.06
C GLY A 309 13.83 11.02 -11.85
N GLU A 310 12.60 10.84 -12.30
CA GLU A 310 11.79 11.83 -13.05
C GLU A 310 10.98 12.73 -12.09
N ASN A 311 11.67 13.32 -11.10
CA ASN A 311 11.04 14.06 -9.99
C ASN A 311 10.21 15.27 -10.47
N ASP A 312 10.65 15.97 -11.52
CA ASP A 312 9.91 17.13 -12.06
C ASP A 312 8.56 16.71 -12.64
N ALA A 313 8.52 15.59 -13.36
CA ALA A 313 7.28 15.03 -13.91
C ALA A 313 6.35 14.54 -12.78
N ALA A 314 6.90 13.87 -11.78
CA ALA A 314 6.15 13.43 -10.59
C ALA A 314 5.51 14.61 -9.85
N ASN A 315 6.26 15.69 -9.65
CA ASN A 315 5.75 16.89 -8.98
C ASN A 315 4.67 17.61 -9.81
N ARG A 316 4.82 17.67 -11.14
CA ARG A 316 3.77 18.22 -12.03
C ARG A 316 2.48 17.40 -11.94
N ILE A 317 2.56 16.07 -11.91
CA ILE A 317 1.37 15.21 -11.73
C ILE A 317 0.70 15.50 -10.39
N ARG A 318 1.44 15.57 -9.28
CA ARG A 318 0.88 15.89 -7.96
C ARG A 318 0.20 17.26 -7.94
N ALA A 319 0.85 18.27 -8.52
CA ALA A 319 0.30 19.62 -8.63
C ALA A 319 -0.98 19.65 -9.49
N ALA A 320 -1.00 18.93 -10.62
CA ALA A 320 -2.16 18.85 -11.51
C ALA A 320 -3.35 18.15 -10.83
N VAL A 321 -3.11 17.03 -10.12
CA VAL A 321 -4.15 16.35 -9.34
C VAL A 321 -4.69 17.29 -8.27
N SER A 322 -3.81 17.96 -7.51
CA SER A 322 -4.20 18.89 -6.46
C SER A 322 -5.05 20.05 -7.01
N ALA A 323 -4.66 20.64 -8.15
CA ALA A 323 -5.41 21.71 -8.80
C ALA A 323 -6.80 21.25 -9.27
N THR A 324 -6.90 20.07 -9.90
CA THR A 324 -8.18 19.50 -10.34
C THR A 324 -9.14 19.28 -9.17
N LEU A 325 -8.64 18.80 -8.03
CA LEU A 325 -9.44 18.58 -6.83
C LEU A 325 -9.85 19.89 -6.15
N ASP A 326 -8.96 20.89 -6.12
CA ASP A 326 -9.21 22.21 -5.52
C ASP A 326 -10.29 23.00 -6.32
N GLU A 327 -10.23 22.95 -7.65
CA GLU A 327 -11.28 23.52 -8.50
C GLU A 327 -12.64 22.85 -8.25
N GLY A 328 -12.62 21.53 -8.01
CA GLY A 328 -13.80 20.77 -7.66
C GLY A 328 -14.86 20.64 -8.77
N GLU A 329 -14.59 21.09 -10.00
CA GLU A 329 -15.56 21.05 -11.11
C GLU A 329 -15.56 19.69 -11.81
N GLN A 330 -14.39 19.14 -12.10
CA GLN A 330 -14.19 17.89 -12.84
C GLN A 330 -13.73 16.77 -11.88
N VAL A 331 -14.56 16.42 -10.90
CA VAL A 331 -14.26 15.40 -9.89
C VAL A 331 -15.20 14.21 -9.97
N THR A 332 -14.72 13.04 -9.59
CA THR A 332 -15.46 11.77 -9.59
C THR A 332 -16.55 11.75 -8.52
N GLY A 333 -17.46 10.75 -8.60
CA GLY A 333 -18.66 10.68 -7.77
C GLY A 333 -18.40 10.56 -6.26
N ASP A 334 -17.33 9.91 -5.87
CA ASP A 334 -16.89 9.79 -4.48
C ASP A 334 -16.41 11.14 -3.91
N VAL A 335 -15.54 11.84 -4.65
CA VAL A 335 -15.05 13.19 -4.28
C VAL A 335 -16.21 14.19 -4.28
N ARG A 336 -17.04 14.20 -5.31
CA ARG A 336 -18.21 15.10 -5.40
C ARG A 336 -19.15 14.89 -4.21
N ARG A 337 -19.42 13.64 -3.84
CA ARG A 337 -20.25 13.32 -2.67
C ARG A 337 -19.61 13.80 -1.37
N ALA A 338 -18.30 13.66 -1.23
CA ALA A 338 -17.59 14.16 -0.05
C ALA A 338 -17.66 15.69 0.06
N GLN A 339 -17.56 16.41 -1.07
CA GLN A 339 -17.63 17.87 -1.13
C GLN A 339 -19.05 18.42 -0.88
N THR A 340 -20.07 17.79 -1.47
CA THR A 340 -21.42 18.39 -1.61
C THR A 340 -22.54 17.58 -0.96
N GLY A 341 -22.29 16.32 -0.59
CA GLY A 341 -23.30 15.36 -0.14
C GLY A 341 -24.07 14.67 -1.27
N SER A 342 -23.79 15.01 -2.55
CA SER A 342 -24.45 14.45 -3.74
C SER A 342 -23.42 14.04 -4.79
N VAL A 343 -23.79 13.14 -5.69
CA VAL A 343 -22.99 12.81 -6.88
C VAL A 343 -23.39 13.64 -8.12
N GLU A 344 -24.35 14.53 -7.99
CA GLU A 344 -24.82 15.36 -9.09
C GLU A 344 -23.71 16.28 -9.61
N GLY A 345 -23.49 16.28 -10.93
CA GLY A 345 -22.40 17.00 -11.56
C GLY A 345 -21.02 16.32 -11.44
N ALA A 346 -20.95 15.09 -10.93
CA ALA A 346 -19.72 14.32 -11.00
C ALA A 346 -19.38 13.94 -12.44
N VAL A 347 -18.08 13.77 -12.70
CA VAL A 347 -17.60 13.33 -14.01
C VAL A 347 -17.10 11.88 -13.95
N GLY A 348 -16.87 11.29 -15.12
CA GLY A 348 -16.30 9.95 -15.24
C GLY A 348 -14.78 9.93 -15.07
N THR A 349 -14.23 8.72 -14.99
CA THR A 349 -12.80 8.41 -14.88
C THR A 349 -11.98 9.09 -15.98
N GLN A 350 -12.49 9.05 -17.24
CA GLN A 350 -11.81 9.63 -18.41
C GLN A 350 -11.79 11.17 -18.32
N ALA A 351 -12.92 11.79 -18.01
CA ALA A 351 -13.02 13.25 -17.93
C ALA A 351 -12.18 13.82 -16.76
N PHE A 352 -12.11 13.12 -15.62
CA PHE A 352 -11.21 13.48 -14.53
C PHE A 352 -9.75 13.49 -15.01
N ALA A 353 -9.31 12.44 -15.71
CA ALA A 353 -7.95 12.39 -16.24
C ALA A 353 -7.67 13.46 -17.27
N ASP A 354 -8.64 13.82 -18.12
CA ASP A 354 -8.52 14.94 -19.06
C ASP A 354 -8.30 16.26 -18.33
N ALA A 355 -9.01 16.49 -17.22
CA ALA A 355 -8.81 17.68 -16.38
C ALA A 355 -7.41 17.70 -15.76
N VAL A 356 -6.94 16.57 -15.22
CA VAL A 356 -5.56 16.47 -14.70
C VAL A 356 -4.53 16.77 -15.80
N ILE A 357 -4.72 16.24 -17.01
CA ILE A 357 -3.82 16.50 -18.14
C ILE A 357 -3.82 17.99 -18.51
N ALA A 358 -4.97 18.66 -18.46
CA ALA A 358 -5.05 20.10 -18.75
C ALA A 358 -4.25 20.96 -17.75
N HIS A 359 -4.07 20.50 -16.52
CA HIS A 359 -3.26 21.16 -15.48
C HIS A 359 -1.75 20.78 -15.55
N LEU A 360 -1.33 19.85 -16.42
CA LEU A 360 0.07 19.52 -16.61
C LEU A 360 0.85 20.53 -17.46
N ALA A 361 0.12 21.41 -18.18
CA ALA A 361 0.65 22.35 -19.15
C ALA A 361 1.45 23.52 -18.53
#